data_3b9434fe26658be1f1331a3e9130a456
#
_entry.id   3b9434fe26658be1f1331a3e9130a456
#
_cell.length_a   1.000
_cell.length_b   1.000
_cell.length_c   1.000
_cell.angle_alpha   90.00
_cell.angle_beta   90.00
_cell.angle_gamma   90.00
#
_symmetry.space_group_name_H-M   'P 1'
#
loop_
_entity.id
_entity.type
_entity.pdbx_description
1 polymer ?
#
loop_
_entity_poly.entity_id
_entity_poly.type
_entity_poly.pdbx_seq_one_letter_code
_entity_poly.pdbx_strand_id
1 'polypeptide(L)'
;MNIKTGLTALLMCLPLLANAGAREELMALEATKTAYSADAPAITASTIPVPTPASLMALPDGRRANMKDYAVVLFMQAHCQYSAKFDPLLKGWADEHAIRVYPYTLDGGGDVSYPTPMIPRKTDPNSPIADEIVTFFGNGLPIATPTAFMVNVNTLKAYPLTQGVMDIPALESRMASLIQADMDNVDPKMLPPMPASAQVTPQ
;
A
#
# COMPACT_ATOMS: atom_id res chain seq x y z
N MET A 1 66.55 -46.42 35.23
CA MET A 1 67.32 -46.69 34.01
C MET A 1 66.75 -45.78 32.90
N ASN A 2 67.37 -44.67 32.68
CA ASN A 2 67.75 -43.97 31.49
C ASN A 2 66.96 -44.29 30.22
N ILE A 3 66.46 -43.25 29.54
CA ILE A 3 67.04 -42.65 28.31
C ILE A 3 65.95 -41.64 27.77
N LYS A 4 66.13 -40.39 27.86
CA LYS A 4 66.65 -39.36 26.92
C LYS A 4 65.85 -39.17 25.68
N THR A 5 65.31 -37.93 25.58
CA THR A 5 65.47 -36.94 24.54
C THR A 5 64.82 -37.17 23.16
N GLY A 6 64.05 -36.19 22.76
CA GLY A 6 63.64 -35.95 21.37
C GLY A 6 62.71 -34.74 21.22
N LEU A 7 63.30 -33.57 21.45
CA LEU A 7 62.65 -32.27 21.11
C LEU A 7 62.71 -32.07 19.59
N THR A 8 61.58 -32.06 18.90
CA THR A 8 61.56 -31.64 17.51
C THR A 8 60.46 -30.57 17.41
N ALA A 9 60.88 -29.29 17.38
CA ALA A 9 60.08 -28.18 17.07
C ALA A 9 59.74 -28.21 15.57
N LEU A 10 58.47 -28.41 15.24
CA LEU A 10 57.96 -28.25 13.89
C LEU A 10 57.27 -26.88 13.82
N LEU A 11 58.02 -25.91 13.25
CA LEU A 11 57.56 -24.58 12.94
C LEU A 11 56.55 -24.69 11.78
N MET A 12 55.26 -24.64 12.05
CA MET A 12 54.24 -24.52 11.01
C MET A 12 54.14 -23.06 10.56
N CYS A 13 54.76 -22.77 9.42
CA CYS A 13 54.43 -21.61 8.60
C CYS A 13 53.02 -21.82 8.04
N LEU A 14 52.01 -21.13 8.60
CA LEU A 14 50.72 -20.98 7.93
C LEU A 14 50.90 -20.03 6.75
N PRO A 15 50.37 -20.35 5.57
CA PRO A 15 50.40 -19.45 4.44
C PRO A 15 49.41 -18.32 4.61
N LEU A 16 49.91 -17.10 4.60
CA LEU A 16 49.19 -15.83 4.49
C LEU A 16 48.62 -15.61 3.05
N LEU A 17 48.06 -16.64 2.43
CA LEU A 17 47.63 -16.60 1.04
C LEU A 17 46.09 -16.51 0.85
N ALA A 18 45.31 -16.43 1.94
CA ALA A 18 43.86 -16.44 1.83
C ALA A 18 43.20 -15.04 1.65
N ASN A 19 43.95 -13.93 1.79
CA ASN A 19 43.38 -12.58 1.71
C ASN A 19 43.61 -11.85 0.38
N ALA A 20 44.39 -12.40 -0.53
CA ALA A 20 44.65 -11.77 -1.83
C ALA A 20 43.45 -11.96 -2.79
N GLY A 21 42.82 -13.14 -2.80
CA GLY A 21 41.70 -13.42 -3.71
C GLY A 21 40.43 -12.60 -3.46
N ALA A 22 40.06 -12.41 -2.18
CA ALA A 22 38.86 -11.66 -1.83
C ALA A 22 38.97 -10.15 -2.17
N ARG A 23 40.18 -9.61 -2.11
CA ARG A 23 40.44 -8.21 -2.44
C ARG A 23 40.46 -7.97 -3.94
N GLU A 24 40.91 -8.94 -4.70
CA GLU A 24 40.94 -8.92 -6.16
C GLU A 24 39.54 -9.11 -6.75
N GLU A 25 38.74 -9.97 -6.12
CA GLU A 25 37.35 -10.18 -6.46
C GLU A 25 36.47 -8.93 -6.17
N LEU A 26 36.74 -8.25 -5.05
CA LEU A 26 36.07 -6.99 -4.69
C LEU A 26 36.44 -5.87 -5.67
N MET A 27 37.71 -5.76 -6.07
CA MET A 27 38.16 -4.78 -7.08
C MET A 27 37.59 -5.08 -8.47
N ALA A 28 37.43 -6.35 -8.83
CA ALA A 28 36.78 -6.75 -10.07
C ALA A 28 35.29 -6.42 -10.08
N LEU A 29 34.59 -6.59 -8.93
CA LEU A 29 33.20 -6.18 -8.79
C LEU A 29 33.03 -4.64 -8.85
N GLU A 30 33.92 -3.89 -8.22
CA GLU A 30 33.89 -2.42 -8.30
C GLU A 30 34.20 -1.89 -9.72
N ALA A 31 35.11 -2.53 -10.43
CA ALA A 31 35.41 -2.20 -11.82
C ALA A 31 34.24 -2.50 -12.75
N THR A 32 33.52 -3.59 -12.55
CA THR A 32 32.28 -3.90 -13.29
C THR A 32 31.13 -2.95 -12.93
N LYS A 33 31.05 -2.50 -11.70
CA LYS A 33 30.04 -1.51 -11.27
C LYS A 33 30.29 -0.14 -11.90
N THR A 34 31.56 0.29 -12.01
CA THR A 34 31.94 1.53 -12.68
C THR A 34 31.73 1.47 -14.20
N ALA A 35 32.00 0.33 -14.84
CA ALA A 35 31.73 0.13 -16.27
C ALA A 35 30.22 0.13 -16.57
N TYR A 36 29.40 -0.47 -15.68
CA TYR A 36 27.93 -0.46 -15.82
C TYR A 36 27.32 0.93 -15.57
N SER A 37 27.98 1.79 -14.78
CA SER A 37 27.54 3.17 -14.55
C SER A 37 27.91 4.12 -15.70
N ALA A 38 28.88 3.77 -16.56
CA ALA A 38 29.29 4.62 -17.65
C ALA A 38 28.40 4.50 -18.90
N ASP A 39 27.64 3.39 -19.02
CA ASP A 39 26.76 3.11 -20.16
C ASP A 39 25.25 3.23 -19.82
N ALA A 40 24.92 3.56 -18.59
CA ALA A 40 23.56 3.88 -18.21
C ALA A 40 23.22 5.29 -18.75
N PRO A 41 22.10 5.45 -19.52
CA PRO A 41 21.63 6.79 -19.83
C PRO A 41 21.44 7.51 -18.49
N ALA A 42 21.98 8.74 -18.40
CA ALA A 42 21.92 9.56 -17.21
C ALA A 42 20.52 9.51 -16.65
N ILE A 43 20.34 8.74 -15.54
CA ILE A 43 19.14 8.83 -14.73
C ILE A 43 19.23 10.23 -14.15
N THR A 44 18.58 11.17 -14.85
CA THR A 44 18.31 12.49 -14.31
C THR A 44 17.85 12.27 -12.88
N ALA A 45 18.57 12.88 -11.94
CA ALA A 45 18.27 12.83 -10.52
C ALA A 45 16.76 12.92 -10.39
N SER A 46 16.16 11.87 -9.80
CA SER A 46 14.72 11.81 -9.57
C SER A 46 14.42 13.00 -8.68
N THR A 47 14.06 14.11 -9.31
CA THR A 47 13.54 15.27 -8.61
C THR A 47 12.35 14.73 -7.85
N ILE A 48 12.42 14.73 -6.52
CA ILE A 48 11.28 14.42 -5.66
C ILE A 48 10.14 15.26 -6.23
N PRO A 49 9.06 14.66 -6.74
CA PRO A 49 8.02 15.44 -7.38
C PRO A 49 7.49 16.43 -6.35
N VAL A 50 7.70 17.71 -6.60
CA VAL A 50 7.04 18.76 -5.83
C VAL A 50 5.54 18.45 -5.94
N PRO A 51 4.79 18.33 -4.82
CA PRO A 51 3.38 17.99 -4.87
C PRO A 51 2.67 18.95 -5.81
N THR A 52 2.11 18.43 -6.89
CA THR A 52 1.26 19.22 -7.77
C THR A 52 0.08 19.75 -6.94
N PRO A 53 -0.43 20.97 -7.19
CA PRO A 53 -1.55 21.52 -6.43
C PRO A 53 -2.76 20.56 -6.32
N ALA A 54 -3.03 19.77 -7.37
CA ALA A 54 -4.05 18.71 -7.39
C ALA A 54 -3.81 17.57 -6.40
N SER A 55 -2.61 17.44 -5.84
CA SER A 55 -2.30 16.41 -4.83
C SER A 55 -2.49 16.90 -3.39
N LEU A 56 -2.93 18.13 -3.18
CA LEU A 56 -3.17 18.71 -1.86
C LEU A 56 -4.67 18.90 -1.62
N MET A 57 -5.18 18.28 -0.55
CA MET A 57 -6.55 18.47 -0.09
C MET A 57 -6.59 19.47 1.06
N ALA A 58 -7.52 20.43 1.00
CA ALA A 58 -7.81 21.32 2.11
C ALA A 58 -8.65 20.59 3.17
N LEU A 59 -8.28 20.72 4.44
CA LEU A 59 -8.97 20.09 5.56
C LEU A 59 -9.92 21.09 6.23
N PRO A 60 -10.95 20.60 6.96
CA PRO A 60 -11.92 21.46 7.65
C PRO A 60 -11.30 22.47 8.63
N ASP A 61 -10.16 22.15 9.22
CA ASP A 61 -9.42 23.00 10.15
C ASP A 61 -8.45 24.00 9.48
N GLY A 62 -8.42 24.04 8.15
CA GLY A 62 -7.54 24.89 7.36
C GLY A 62 -6.16 24.32 7.06
N ARG A 63 -5.78 23.15 7.63
CA ARG A 63 -4.58 22.42 7.24
C ARG A 63 -4.72 21.90 5.80
N ARG A 64 -3.60 21.47 5.24
CA ARG A 64 -3.55 20.79 3.93
C ARG A 64 -2.87 19.44 4.08
N ALA A 65 -3.37 18.44 3.39
CA ALA A 65 -2.81 17.10 3.37
C ALA A 65 -2.39 16.70 1.97
N ASN A 66 -1.31 15.94 1.88
CA ASN A 66 -0.88 15.37 0.61
C ASN A 66 -1.68 14.10 0.33
N MET A 67 -2.44 14.11 -0.75
CA MET A 67 -3.29 12.99 -1.14
C MET A 67 -2.49 11.72 -1.49
N LYS A 68 -1.19 11.84 -1.79
CA LYS A 68 -0.30 10.70 -2.05
C LYS A 68 0.00 9.86 -0.81
N ASP A 69 -0.23 10.41 0.39
CA ASP A 69 -0.10 9.68 1.64
C ASP A 69 -1.30 8.77 1.92
N TYR A 70 -2.30 8.82 1.03
CA TYR A 70 -3.54 8.08 1.17
C TYR A 70 -3.86 7.29 -0.10
N ALA A 71 -4.59 6.20 0.09
CA ALA A 71 -5.15 5.38 -0.97
C ALA A 71 -6.59 5.01 -0.63
N VAL A 72 -7.34 4.54 -1.61
CA VAL A 72 -8.68 4.00 -1.40
C VAL A 72 -8.65 2.49 -1.66
N VAL A 73 -9.17 1.69 -0.72
CA VAL A 73 -9.49 0.28 -0.93
C VAL A 73 -10.98 0.18 -1.18
N LEU A 74 -11.35 -0.34 -2.34
CA LEU A 74 -12.74 -0.49 -2.77
C LEU A 74 -13.11 -1.97 -2.81
N PHE A 75 -14.19 -2.36 -2.12
CA PHE A 75 -14.83 -3.67 -2.27
C PHE A 75 -16.05 -3.53 -3.15
N MET A 76 -16.05 -4.21 -4.30
CA MET A 76 -17.05 -4.11 -5.35
C MET A 76 -17.56 -5.48 -5.79
N GLN A 77 -18.61 -5.48 -6.60
CA GLN A 77 -19.10 -6.64 -7.33
C GLN A 77 -19.50 -6.23 -8.75
N ALA A 78 -19.12 -7.05 -9.72
CA ALA A 78 -19.40 -6.79 -11.14
C ALA A 78 -20.91 -6.65 -11.44
N HIS A 79 -21.73 -7.42 -10.73
CA HIS A 79 -23.19 -7.45 -10.93
C HIS A 79 -23.97 -6.61 -9.92
N CYS A 80 -23.29 -5.76 -9.15
CA CYS A 80 -23.94 -4.87 -8.19
C CYS A 80 -24.33 -3.54 -8.85
N GLN A 81 -25.63 -3.23 -8.88
CA GLN A 81 -26.14 -1.97 -9.43
C GLN A 81 -25.59 -0.72 -8.71
N TYR A 82 -25.23 -0.85 -7.44
CA TYR A 82 -24.64 0.25 -6.67
C TYR A 82 -23.18 0.44 -6.99
N SER A 83 -22.42 -0.66 -7.19
CA SER A 83 -21.05 -0.60 -7.71
C SER A 83 -21.04 0.06 -9.08
N ALA A 84 -21.90 -0.37 -9.99
CA ALA A 84 -22.01 0.22 -11.33
C ALA A 84 -22.29 1.75 -11.33
N LYS A 85 -22.89 2.28 -10.26
CA LYS A 85 -23.14 3.72 -10.08
C LYS A 85 -21.97 4.45 -9.40
N PHE A 86 -21.36 3.85 -8.41
CA PHE A 86 -20.33 4.48 -7.58
C PHE A 86 -18.93 4.36 -8.17
N ASP A 87 -18.58 3.21 -8.73
CA ASP A 87 -17.22 2.91 -9.18
C ASP A 87 -16.72 3.88 -10.26
N PRO A 88 -17.53 4.32 -11.27
CA PRO A 88 -17.13 5.36 -12.21
C PRO A 88 -16.90 6.73 -11.56
N LEU A 89 -17.71 7.09 -10.57
CA LEU A 89 -17.57 8.34 -9.84
C LEU A 89 -16.26 8.36 -9.04
N LEU A 90 -16.02 7.27 -8.27
CA LEU A 90 -14.80 7.12 -7.50
C LEU A 90 -13.57 7.12 -8.40
N LYS A 91 -13.62 6.40 -9.55
CA LYS A 91 -12.49 6.36 -10.48
C LYS A 91 -12.17 7.74 -11.03
N GLY A 92 -13.15 8.47 -11.53
CA GLY A 92 -12.95 9.82 -12.09
C GLY A 92 -12.36 10.77 -11.04
N TRP A 93 -12.92 10.77 -9.84
CA TRP A 93 -12.41 11.57 -8.73
C TRP A 93 -10.99 11.18 -8.32
N ALA A 94 -10.69 9.89 -8.23
CA ALA A 94 -9.37 9.40 -7.85
C ALA A 94 -8.30 9.73 -8.90
N ASP A 95 -8.63 9.64 -10.18
CA ASP A 95 -7.75 10.03 -11.29
C ASP A 95 -7.44 11.53 -11.23
N GLU A 96 -8.44 12.39 -10.98
CA GLU A 96 -8.29 13.84 -10.85
C GLU A 96 -7.36 14.23 -9.69
N HIS A 97 -7.47 13.54 -8.56
CA HIS A 97 -6.71 13.82 -7.35
C HIS A 97 -5.40 13.02 -7.25
N ALA A 98 -5.07 12.20 -8.27
CA ALA A 98 -3.92 11.30 -8.29
C ALA A 98 -3.86 10.36 -7.08
N ILE A 99 -5.03 9.94 -6.58
CA ILE A 99 -5.18 8.93 -5.54
C ILE A 99 -5.22 7.54 -6.16
N ARG A 100 -4.51 6.61 -5.55
CA ARG A 100 -4.55 5.20 -5.96
C ARG A 100 -5.77 4.51 -5.37
N VAL A 101 -6.53 3.81 -6.24
CA VAL A 101 -7.61 2.91 -5.83
C VAL A 101 -7.14 1.47 -5.97
N TYR A 102 -7.41 0.66 -4.94
CA TYR A 102 -7.19 -0.78 -4.91
C TYR A 102 -8.56 -1.48 -4.92
N PRO A 103 -9.07 -1.85 -6.09
CA PRO A 103 -10.36 -2.51 -6.19
C PRO A 103 -10.24 -4.00 -5.86
N TYR A 104 -11.07 -4.50 -4.95
CA TYR A 104 -11.26 -5.90 -4.62
C TYR A 104 -12.66 -6.34 -5.03
N THR A 105 -12.76 -7.45 -5.74
CA THR A 105 -14.07 -8.02 -6.12
C THR A 105 -14.51 -9.10 -5.15
N LEU A 106 -15.81 -9.13 -4.84
CA LEU A 106 -16.41 -10.17 -3.99
C LEU A 106 -17.10 -11.28 -4.80
N ASP A 107 -17.32 -11.08 -6.11
CA ASP A 107 -17.94 -12.06 -7.01
C ASP A 107 -17.00 -12.56 -8.13
N GLY A 108 -15.72 -12.15 -8.08
CA GLY A 108 -14.68 -12.57 -9.04
C GLY A 108 -14.69 -11.80 -10.35
N GLY A 109 -15.66 -10.94 -10.61
CA GLY A 109 -15.77 -10.13 -11.82
C GLY A 109 -15.30 -8.69 -11.63
N GLY A 110 -14.96 -8.03 -12.75
CA GLY A 110 -14.69 -6.60 -12.83
C GLY A 110 -15.81 -5.85 -13.54
N ASP A 111 -15.75 -4.53 -13.51
CA ASP A 111 -16.64 -3.64 -14.27
C ASP A 111 -15.86 -2.77 -15.25
N VAL A 112 -16.54 -1.82 -15.89
CA VAL A 112 -15.91 -0.90 -16.86
C VAL A 112 -14.87 0.01 -16.19
N SER A 113 -15.06 0.36 -14.93
CA SER A 113 -14.17 1.24 -14.17
C SER A 113 -12.94 0.49 -13.69
N TYR A 114 -13.13 -0.74 -13.25
CA TYR A 114 -12.10 -1.63 -12.71
C TYR A 114 -12.22 -3.03 -13.36
N PRO A 115 -11.73 -3.21 -14.59
CA PRO A 115 -11.93 -4.46 -15.35
C PRO A 115 -11.15 -5.65 -14.77
N THR A 116 -10.08 -5.39 -14.03
CA THR A 116 -9.23 -6.43 -13.43
C THR A 116 -9.02 -6.16 -11.93
N PRO A 117 -10.08 -6.25 -11.11
CA PRO A 117 -9.95 -6.06 -9.67
C PRO A 117 -9.19 -7.22 -9.03
N MET A 118 -8.64 -6.97 -7.85
CA MET A 118 -8.00 -7.99 -7.04
C MET A 118 -9.04 -8.93 -6.43
N ILE A 119 -8.66 -10.18 -6.26
CA ILE A 119 -9.48 -11.17 -5.53
C ILE A 119 -8.93 -11.28 -4.11
N PRO A 120 -9.77 -11.12 -3.07
CA PRO A 120 -9.35 -11.31 -1.70
C PRO A 120 -8.77 -12.72 -1.48
N ARG A 121 -7.67 -12.81 -0.73
CA ARG A 121 -6.90 -14.05 -0.57
C ARG A 121 -7.02 -14.59 0.85
N LYS A 122 -6.82 -15.89 0.97
CA LYS A 122 -6.69 -16.60 2.24
C LYS A 122 -5.25 -17.04 2.41
N THR A 123 -4.59 -16.61 3.46
CA THR A 123 -3.26 -17.12 3.85
C THR A 123 -3.41 -18.54 4.40
N ASP A 124 -4.42 -18.78 5.25
CA ASP A 124 -4.81 -20.11 5.67
C ASP A 124 -5.93 -20.65 4.76
N PRO A 125 -5.70 -21.73 4.00
CA PRO A 125 -6.72 -22.34 3.15
C PRO A 125 -7.99 -22.79 3.92
N ASN A 126 -7.86 -23.08 5.22
CA ASN A 126 -8.95 -23.49 6.08
C ASN A 126 -9.76 -22.31 6.65
N SER A 127 -9.26 -21.08 6.49
CA SER A 127 -10.03 -19.90 6.92
C SER A 127 -11.34 -19.81 6.14
N PRO A 128 -12.48 -19.58 6.80
CA PRO A 128 -13.75 -19.39 6.12
C PRO A 128 -13.81 -18.11 5.30
N ILE A 129 -13.03 -17.08 5.70
CA ILE A 129 -13.07 -15.72 5.15
C ILE A 129 -11.66 -15.31 4.70
N ALA A 130 -11.57 -14.51 3.66
CA ALA A 130 -10.31 -13.96 3.17
C ALA A 130 -9.74 -12.92 4.14
N ASP A 131 -8.42 -12.81 4.19
CA ASP A 131 -7.70 -11.98 5.16
C ASP A 131 -8.01 -10.49 4.99
N GLU A 132 -8.15 -10.02 3.76
CA GLU A 132 -8.53 -8.64 3.49
C GLU A 132 -9.95 -8.34 4.00
N ILE A 133 -10.88 -9.29 3.87
CA ILE A 133 -12.24 -9.13 4.39
C ILE A 133 -12.21 -9.03 5.92
N VAL A 134 -11.44 -9.88 6.59
CA VAL A 134 -11.28 -9.81 8.06
C VAL A 134 -10.64 -8.49 8.47
N THR A 135 -9.64 -8.03 7.73
CA THR A 135 -8.91 -6.79 8.03
C THR A 135 -9.82 -5.57 7.96
N PHE A 136 -10.64 -5.46 6.92
CA PHE A 136 -11.45 -4.26 6.67
C PHE A 136 -12.84 -4.33 7.33
N PHE A 137 -13.44 -5.51 7.43
CA PHE A 137 -14.80 -5.69 7.97
C PHE A 137 -14.83 -6.33 9.36
N GLY A 138 -13.69 -6.75 9.90
CA GLY A 138 -13.60 -7.48 11.18
C GLY A 138 -14.07 -6.70 12.41
N ASN A 139 -14.31 -5.39 12.28
CA ASN A 139 -14.85 -4.53 13.35
C ASN A 139 -16.39 -4.54 13.45
N GLY A 140 -17.06 -5.48 12.79
CA GLY A 140 -18.52 -5.60 12.81
C GLY A 140 -19.23 -4.80 11.73
N LEU A 141 -18.49 -4.22 10.78
CA LEU A 141 -19.08 -3.61 9.62
C LEU A 141 -19.71 -4.68 8.72
N PRO A 142 -20.97 -4.52 8.27
CA PRO A 142 -21.58 -5.46 7.34
C PRO A 142 -20.79 -5.53 6.02
N ILE A 143 -20.63 -6.74 5.48
CA ILE A 143 -20.04 -6.92 4.16
C ILE A 143 -21.09 -6.55 3.12
N ALA A 144 -20.88 -5.44 2.43
CA ALA A 144 -21.78 -4.94 1.39
C ALA A 144 -20.93 -4.28 0.27
N THR A 145 -21.53 -4.08 -0.91
CA THR A 145 -20.87 -3.45 -2.05
C THR A 145 -21.72 -2.35 -2.67
N PRO A 146 -21.07 -1.25 -3.10
CA PRO A 146 -19.67 -0.94 -2.89
C PRO A 146 -19.39 -0.54 -1.44
N THR A 147 -18.20 -0.88 -0.92
CA THR A 147 -17.68 -0.33 0.33
C THR A 147 -16.28 0.17 0.08
N ALA A 148 -15.99 1.40 0.46
CA ALA A 148 -14.68 2.00 0.31
C ALA A 148 -14.07 2.37 1.66
N PHE A 149 -12.76 2.22 1.76
CA PHE A 149 -11.93 2.61 2.91
C PHE A 149 -10.84 3.56 2.45
N MET A 150 -10.61 4.63 3.19
CA MET A 150 -9.39 5.41 3.11
C MET A 150 -8.29 4.70 3.88
N VAL A 151 -7.11 4.58 3.30
CA VAL A 151 -5.94 3.98 3.95
C VAL A 151 -4.78 4.96 3.92
N ASN A 152 -4.18 5.24 5.05
CA ASN A 152 -2.91 5.94 5.12
C ASN A 152 -1.79 4.96 4.72
N VAL A 153 -1.07 5.24 3.62
CA VAL A 153 -0.06 4.31 3.07
C VAL A 153 1.20 4.21 3.92
N ASN A 154 1.43 5.17 4.82
CA ASN A 154 2.60 5.20 5.69
C ASN A 154 2.36 4.44 7.00
N THR A 155 1.13 4.49 7.53
CA THR A 155 0.77 3.88 8.82
C THR A 155 -0.07 2.62 8.68
N LEU A 156 -0.63 2.38 7.50
CA LEU A 156 -1.58 1.30 7.17
C LEU A 156 -2.87 1.36 7.99
N LYS A 157 -3.17 2.49 8.62
CA LYS A 157 -4.46 2.72 9.26
C LYS A 157 -5.54 2.82 8.19
N ALA A 158 -6.64 2.11 8.40
CA ALA A 158 -7.79 2.09 7.50
C ALA A 158 -9.01 2.73 8.17
N TYR A 159 -9.67 3.63 7.43
CA TYR A 159 -10.82 4.39 7.90
C TYR A 159 -12.01 4.12 6.98
N PRO A 160 -13.18 3.74 7.51
CA PRO A 160 -14.37 3.53 6.69
C PRO A 160 -14.79 4.85 6.00
N LEU A 161 -14.76 4.84 4.66
CA LEU A 161 -15.07 6.02 3.84
C LEU A 161 -16.54 6.06 3.47
N THR A 162 -17.06 5.03 2.80
CA THR A 162 -18.47 4.91 2.44
C THR A 162 -18.90 3.46 2.29
N GLN A 163 -20.18 3.21 2.48
CA GLN A 163 -20.84 1.96 2.11
C GLN A 163 -22.09 2.30 1.29
N GLY A 164 -22.10 1.86 0.03
CA GLY A 164 -23.10 2.25 -0.97
C GLY A 164 -22.65 3.46 -1.81
N VAL A 165 -23.59 4.03 -2.54
CA VAL A 165 -23.35 5.18 -3.45
C VAL A 165 -23.22 6.47 -2.66
N MET A 166 -22.20 7.25 -3.00
CA MET A 166 -21.97 8.57 -2.44
C MET A 166 -21.66 9.54 -3.60
N ASP A 167 -22.14 10.76 -3.55
CA ASP A 167 -21.78 11.79 -4.52
C ASP A 167 -20.37 12.35 -4.23
N ILE A 168 -19.81 13.04 -5.22
CA ILE A 168 -18.43 13.54 -5.12
C ILE A 168 -18.26 14.60 -4.03
N PRO A 169 -19.14 15.60 -3.85
CA PRO A 169 -19.01 16.56 -2.76
C PRO A 169 -19.03 15.91 -1.37
N ALA A 170 -19.88 14.91 -1.17
CA ALA A 170 -19.93 14.17 0.10
C ALA A 170 -18.68 13.30 0.29
N LEU A 171 -18.17 12.68 -0.79
CA LEU A 171 -16.93 11.90 -0.79
C LEU A 171 -15.74 12.77 -0.39
N GLU A 172 -15.59 13.94 -0.98
CA GLU A 172 -14.52 14.89 -0.66
C GLU A 172 -14.59 15.37 0.79
N SER A 173 -15.77 15.78 1.22
CA SER A 173 -15.98 16.22 2.60
C SER A 173 -15.65 15.12 3.62
N ARG A 174 -16.09 13.89 3.33
CA ARG A 174 -15.78 12.72 4.17
C ARG A 174 -14.31 12.42 4.16
N MET A 175 -13.66 12.39 2.99
CA MET A 175 -12.23 12.15 2.84
C MET A 175 -11.41 13.17 3.63
N ALA A 176 -11.71 14.47 3.50
CA ALA A 176 -11.04 15.53 4.24
C ALA A 176 -11.18 15.33 5.77
N SER A 177 -12.38 14.97 6.23
CA SER A 177 -12.63 14.72 7.65
C SER A 177 -11.87 13.50 8.18
N LEU A 178 -11.76 12.43 7.38
CA LEU A 178 -11.00 11.23 7.75
C LEU A 178 -9.50 11.48 7.77
N ILE A 179 -8.99 12.25 6.80
CA ILE A 179 -7.58 12.66 6.77
C ILE A 179 -7.26 13.50 8.00
N GLN A 180 -8.13 14.45 8.37
CA GLN A 180 -7.95 15.23 9.58
C GLN A 180 -7.90 14.32 10.81
N ALA A 181 -8.83 13.38 10.93
CA ALA A 181 -8.86 12.43 12.04
C ALA A 181 -7.59 11.56 12.10
N ASP A 182 -7.07 11.11 10.96
CA ASP A 182 -5.81 10.37 10.88
C ASP A 182 -4.61 11.21 11.35
N MET A 183 -4.52 12.47 10.89
CA MET A 183 -3.47 13.40 11.31
C MET A 183 -3.53 13.72 12.81
N ASP A 184 -4.73 13.73 13.38
CA ASP A 184 -4.98 13.93 14.81
C ASP A 184 -4.85 12.62 15.62
N ASN A 185 -4.44 11.52 14.97
CA ASN A 185 -4.29 10.17 15.56
C ASN A 185 -5.56 9.62 16.22
N VAL A 186 -6.73 9.99 15.71
CA VAL A 186 -8.00 9.42 16.18
C VAL A 186 -8.07 7.94 15.80
N ASP A 187 -8.48 7.08 16.74
CA ASP A 187 -8.71 5.67 16.45
C ASP A 187 -9.90 5.54 15.48
N PRO A 188 -9.78 4.81 14.38
CA PRO A 188 -10.89 4.56 13.45
C PRO A 188 -12.16 4.05 14.11
N LYS A 189 -12.05 3.31 15.22
CA LYS A 189 -13.18 2.79 16.00
C LYS A 189 -13.97 3.87 16.75
N MET A 190 -13.37 5.04 16.97
CA MET A 190 -14.01 6.16 17.66
C MET A 190 -14.73 7.11 16.70
N LEU A 191 -14.61 6.87 15.41
CA LEU A 191 -15.28 7.69 14.41
C LEU A 191 -16.80 7.41 14.39
N PRO A 192 -17.62 8.41 14.04
CA PRO A 192 -19.02 8.18 13.80
C PRO A 192 -19.22 7.13 12.70
N PRO A 193 -20.29 6.32 12.76
CA PRO A 193 -20.57 5.32 11.75
C PRO A 193 -20.61 5.96 10.36
N MET A 194 -20.32 5.14 9.34
CA MET A 194 -20.42 5.59 7.96
C MET A 194 -21.81 6.16 7.70
N PRO A 195 -21.89 7.25 6.93
CA PRO A 195 -23.19 7.74 6.48
C PRO A 195 -23.90 6.60 5.74
N ALA A 196 -25.07 6.22 6.21
CA ALA A 196 -25.92 5.30 5.46
C ALA A 196 -26.21 5.96 4.12
N SER A 197 -25.94 5.25 3.02
CA SER A 197 -26.39 5.72 1.70
C SER A 197 -27.86 6.06 1.82
N ALA A 198 -28.26 7.23 1.34
CA ALA A 198 -29.66 7.58 1.26
C ALA A 198 -30.38 6.41 0.58
N GLN A 199 -31.28 5.76 1.32
CA GLN A 199 -32.06 4.66 0.78
C GLN A 199 -32.79 5.21 -0.44
N VAL A 200 -32.37 4.80 -1.63
CA VAL A 200 -33.17 5.01 -2.83
C VAL A 200 -34.42 4.13 -2.62
N THR A 201 -35.49 4.75 -2.17
CA THR A 201 -36.80 4.10 -2.13
C THR A 201 -37.12 3.65 -3.55
N PRO A 202 -37.31 2.36 -3.80
CA PRO A 202 -37.75 1.92 -5.12
C PRO A 202 -39.14 2.51 -5.35
N GLN A 203 -39.27 3.29 -6.43
CA GLN A 203 -40.57 3.65 -7.02
C GLN A 203 -41.07 2.55 -7.89
#